data_42d0c9a27b918368e6d22b1c934f114b
#
_entry.id   42d0c9a27b918368e6d22b1c934f114b
#
_cell.length_a   1.000
_cell.length_b   1.000
_cell.length_c   1.000
_cell.angle_alpha   90.00
_cell.angle_beta   90.00
_cell.angle_gamma   90.00
#
_symmetry.space_group_name_H-M   'P 1'
#
loop_
_entity.id
_entity.type
_entity.pdbx_description
1 polymer ?
#
loop_
_entity_poly.entity_id
_entity_poly.type
_entity_poly.pdbx_seq_one_letter_code
_entity_poly.pdbx_strand_id
1 'polypeptide(L)'
;MSKLKEDSGNNVDKALVDGFGRVARKLRLSVTDRCNMQCIYCMPRDVDKNDKFGSNNNNNNSIAKRWLAKDEVLSYEEFLRVSQIMARLGIEKIRVTGGEPLLRPRVEDLIAGLSKIYGIKSISMTTNGLYLGEKADLLKKSGLQSVNISLDTFKAGRFKAMCGIDGLHKVLNSIYASENAGLNVKINTVVVRGWNDEEVVDFARFARETGHVVRFIEFMPLDGSGIWSPDLVVSKSEIISRIRNDIGDIETSGIVVVDNNDDKVNDDGSAPAKLYSFTDGKGTVGFIPSMTEPFCTQCDRVRITSDGRLLTCLFENPGYDIKNLLRNGKTDQEIANYILESIRRKPEGVVRIIRSKALKPTLNLMHTIGG
;
A
#
# COMPACT_ATOMS: atom_id res chain seq x y z
N MET A 1 15.43 -34.11 -43.78
CA MET A 1 14.85 -32.82 -43.29
C MET A 1 13.65 -33.12 -42.42
N SER A 2 13.86 -33.35 -41.13
CA SER A 2 12.80 -33.61 -40.15
C SER A 2 12.46 -32.31 -39.45
N LYS A 3 11.23 -31.85 -39.59
CA LYS A 3 10.67 -30.72 -38.88
C LYS A 3 10.58 -31.07 -37.38
N LEU A 4 11.37 -30.38 -36.55
CA LEU A 4 11.17 -30.34 -35.13
C LEU A 4 9.79 -29.68 -34.87
N LYS A 5 8.86 -30.48 -34.39
CA LYS A 5 7.61 -29.98 -33.81
C LYS A 5 7.95 -29.27 -32.52
N GLU A 6 7.75 -27.95 -32.49
CA GLU A 6 7.68 -27.20 -31.25
C GLU A 6 6.52 -27.74 -30.41
N ASP A 7 6.88 -28.29 -29.26
CA ASP A 7 5.95 -28.78 -28.26
C ASP A 7 5.32 -27.56 -27.57
N SER A 8 4.22 -27.05 -28.11
CA SER A 8 3.38 -26.06 -27.44
C SER A 8 2.61 -26.75 -26.32
N GLY A 9 3.33 -27.06 -25.25
CA GLY A 9 2.74 -27.56 -24.03
C GLY A 9 1.71 -26.56 -23.50
N ASN A 10 0.46 -26.96 -23.52
CA ASN A 10 -0.69 -26.30 -22.94
C ASN A 10 -0.44 -26.00 -21.46
N ASN A 11 0.20 -24.87 -21.16
CA ASN A 11 0.23 -24.30 -19.83
C ASN A 11 -1.04 -23.46 -19.67
N VAL A 12 -2.12 -24.10 -19.23
CA VAL A 12 -3.34 -23.42 -18.79
C VAL A 12 -2.92 -22.52 -17.65
N ASP A 13 -2.98 -21.21 -17.85
CA ASP A 13 -2.74 -20.18 -16.86
C ASP A 13 -3.66 -20.42 -15.66
N LYS A 14 -3.10 -21.03 -14.62
CA LYS A 14 -3.84 -21.25 -13.38
C LYS A 14 -3.90 -19.92 -12.65
N ALA A 15 -5.06 -19.28 -12.66
CA ALA A 15 -5.29 -18.04 -11.91
C ALA A 15 -4.99 -18.23 -10.41
N LEU A 16 -4.51 -17.17 -9.78
CA LEU A 16 -4.23 -17.10 -8.34
C LEU A 16 -5.53 -17.03 -7.53
N VAL A 17 -6.22 -18.16 -7.43
CA VAL A 17 -7.51 -18.28 -6.71
C VAL A 17 -7.26 -18.85 -5.32
N ASP A 18 -7.79 -18.19 -4.30
CA ASP A 18 -7.71 -18.64 -2.90
C ASP A 18 -8.84 -19.59 -2.50
N GLY A 19 -8.78 -20.10 -1.25
CA GLY A 19 -9.78 -21.01 -0.70
C GLY A 19 -11.20 -20.43 -0.56
N PHE A 20 -11.38 -19.12 -0.78
CA PHE A 20 -12.64 -18.40 -0.74
C PHE A 20 -13.12 -17.95 -2.13
N GLY A 21 -12.45 -18.38 -3.21
CA GLY A 21 -12.79 -18.02 -4.57
C GLY A 21 -12.32 -16.62 -5.02
N ARG A 22 -11.52 -15.91 -4.19
CA ARG A 22 -11.00 -14.59 -4.54
C ARG A 22 -9.79 -14.71 -5.47
N VAL A 23 -9.78 -13.94 -6.56
CA VAL A 23 -8.70 -13.95 -7.55
C VAL A 23 -7.72 -12.83 -7.25
N ALA A 24 -6.45 -13.16 -7.03
CA ALA A 24 -5.42 -12.14 -6.85
C ALA A 24 -4.99 -11.57 -8.21
N ARG A 25 -5.13 -10.24 -8.36
CA ARG A 25 -4.76 -9.48 -9.57
C ARG A 25 -3.76 -8.35 -9.28
N LYS A 26 -3.55 -8.03 -8.01
CA LYS A 26 -2.73 -6.90 -7.58
C LYS A 26 -1.58 -7.36 -6.68
N LEU A 27 -0.36 -7.05 -7.10
CA LEU A 27 0.86 -7.34 -6.35
C LEU A 27 1.42 -6.06 -5.73
N ARG A 28 1.74 -6.07 -4.43
CA ARG A 28 2.54 -5.05 -3.78
C ARG A 28 3.96 -5.57 -3.58
N LEU A 29 4.95 -4.79 -4.01
CA LEU A 29 6.37 -5.07 -3.83
C LEU A 29 6.94 -4.10 -2.80
N SER A 30 7.25 -4.60 -1.60
CA SER A 30 8.02 -3.84 -0.63
C SER A 30 9.50 -3.96 -1.00
N VAL A 31 10.07 -2.90 -1.58
CA VAL A 31 11.43 -2.96 -2.13
C VAL A 31 12.51 -2.68 -1.09
N THR A 32 12.15 -2.19 0.08
CA THR A 32 13.04 -1.91 1.21
C THR A 32 12.25 -1.85 2.51
N ASP A 33 12.86 -2.21 3.61
CA ASP A 33 12.33 -1.99 4.97
C ASP A 33 12.69 -0.59 5.52
N ARG A 34 13.67 0.11 4.89
CA ARG A 34 14.16 1.42 5.35
C ARG A 34 13.18 2.54 5.04
N CYS A 35 13.03 3.46 5.99
CA CYS A 35 12.24 4.68 5.83
C CYS A 35 12.97 5.86 6.48
N ASN A 36 12.84 7.04 5.89
CA ASN A 36 13.36 8.31 6.40
C ASN A 36 12.34 9.06 7.28
N MET A 37 11.17 8.47 7.52
CA MET A 37 10.18 8.93 8.49
C MET A 37 9.99 7.90 9.60
N GLN A 38 9.44 8.34 10.74
CA GLN A 38 9.08 7.51 11.88
C GLN A 38 7.62 7.80 12.29
N CYS A 39 6.70 7.49 11.38
CA CYS A 39 5.29 7.75 11.62
C CYS A 39 4.77 6.94 12.81
N ILE A 40 4.00 7.59 13.70
CA ILE A 40 3.48 7.02 14.94
C ILE A 40 2.70 5.72 14.75
N TYR A 41 2.01 5.59 13.62
CA TYR A 41 1.17 4.43 13.29
C TYR A 41 1.89 3.36 12.45
N CYS A 42 3.18 3.55 12.13
CA CYS A 42 3.90 2.68 11.19
C CYS A 42 5.16 2.07 11.79
N MET A 43 5.94 2.87 12.53
CA MET A 43 7.27 2.49 12.98
C MET A 43 7.43 2.79 14.46
N PRO A 44 7.92 1.83 15.27
CA PRO A 44 8.23 2.09 16.67
C PRO A 44 9.19 3.27 16.79
N ARG A 45 8.88 4.21 17.68
CA ARG A 45 9.79 5.27 18.10
C ARG A 45 10.46 4.86 19.39
N ASP A 46 11.72 5.26 19.59
CA ASP A 46 12.29 5.34 20.92
C ASP A 46 11.51 6.43 21.65
N VAL A 47 10.59 6.03 22.52
CA VAL A 47 9.69 6.94 23.21
C VAL A 47 10.51 7.77 24.18
N ASP A 48 10.63 9.07 23.92
CA ASP A 48 11.13 10.01 24.89
C ASP A 48 10.17 9.99 26.09
N LYS A 49 10.66 9.72 27.31
CA LYS A 49 9.87 9.54 28.53
C LYS A 49 8.98 10.74 28.90
N ASN A 50 9.10 11.85 28.17
CA ASN A 50 8.35 13.07 28.30
C ASN A 50 7.23 13.25 27.26
N ASP A 51 7.03 12.32 26.36
CA ASP A 51 5.95 12.42 25.37
C ASP A 51 4.61 12.08 26.05
N LYS A 52 3.64 13.00 26.00
CA LYS A 52 2.32 12.88 26.66
C LYS A 52 1.52 11.63 26.26
N PHE A 53 1.99 10.89 25.24
CA PHE A 53 1.43 9.65 24.73
C PHE A 53 2.38 8.46 24.86
N GLY A 54 3.46 8.60 25.64
CA GLY A 54 4.35 7.51 25.99
C GLY A 54 3.58 6.41 26.71
N SER A 55 3.42 5.26 26.09
CA SER A 55 2.80 4.11 26.72
C SER A 55 3.55 3.78 28.02
N ASN A 56 2.82 3.66 29.14
CA ASN A 56 3.27 3.14 30.43
C ASN A 56 3.66 1.65 30.35
N ASN A 57 4.28 1.22 29.27
CA ASN A 57 4.73 -0.16 29.13
C ASN A 57 6.16 -0.29 29.65
N ASN A 58 6.28 -0.64 30.95
CA ASN A 58 7.49 -1.18 31.57
C ASN A 58 7.95 -2.51 30.96
N ASN A 59 7.54 -2.83 29.75
CA ASN A 59 8.00 -4.01 29.02
C ASN A 59 9.30 -3.64 28.28
N ASN A 60 10.43 -4.10 28.83
CA ASN A 60 11.77 -4.10 28.23
C ASN A 60 11.89 -4.86 26.89
N ASN A 61 10.81 -5.05 26.15
CA ASN A 61 10.78 -5.59 24.80
C ASN A 61 10.64 -4.47 23.77
N SER A 62 11.50 -3.43 23.81
CA SER A 62 11.72 -2.62 22.63
C SER A 62 12.29 -3.54 21.56
N ILE A 63 11.49 -3.82 20.52
CA ILE A 63 12.00 -4.48 19.31
C ILE A 63 13.02 -3.50 18.75
N ALA A 64 14.29 -3.77 19.03
CA ALA A 64 15.39 -2.95 18.53
C ALA A 64 15.24 -2.85 17.01
N LYS A 65 15.20 -1.63 16.49
CA LYS A 65 15.04 -1.32 15.07
C LYS A 65 16.20 -1.91 14.28
N ARG A 66 16.06 -3.15 13.84
CA ARG A 66 17.05 -3.83 13.02
C ARG A 66 16.63 -3.70 11.55
N TRP A 67 17.37 -2.91 10.80
CA TRP A 67 17.27 -2.92 9.35
C TRP A 67 17.86 -4.19 8.75
N LEU A 68 17.24 -4.70 7.71
CA LEU A 68 17.77 -5.82 6.95
C LEU A 68 19.17 -5.50 6.40
N ALA A 69 20.07 -6.48 6.44
CA ALA A 69 21.33 -6.41 5.74
C ALA A 69 21.10 -6.45 4.22
N LYS A 70 22.06 -5.96 3.43
CA LYS A 70 21.93 -5.86 1.98
C LYS A 70 21.65 -7.20 1.29
N ASP A 71 22.26 -8.28 1.79
CA ASP A 71 22.10 -9.64 1.31
C ASP A 71 20.78 -10.30 1.78
N GLU A 72 20.14 -9.76 2.80
CA GLU A 72 18.82 -10.19 3.24
C GLU A 72 17.70 -9.66 2.33
N VAL A 73 17.94 -8.54 1.63
CA VAL A 73 16.97 -7.91 0.73
C VAL A 73 17.06 -8.55 -0.66
N LEU A 74 15.91 -8.73 -1.33
CA LEU A 74 15.87 -9.18 -2.73
C LEU A 74 16.56 -8.18 -3.65
N SER A 75 17.30 -8.68 -4.64
CA SER A 75 17.84 -7.86 -5.73
C SER A 75 16.72 -7.42 -6.69
N TYR A 76 17.01 -6.47 -7.60
CA TYR A 76 16.04 -6.07 -8.61
C TYR A 76 15.74 -7.20 -9.60
N GLU A 77 16.75 -8.00 -9.93
CA GLU A 77 16.60 -9.18 -10.78
C GLU A 77 15.68 -10.22 -10.12
N GLU A 78 15.80 -10.42 -8.80
CA GLU A 78 14.92 -11.31 -8.04
C GLU A 78 13.48 -10.78 -8.01
N PHE A 79 13.27 -9.45 -7.81
CA PHE A 79 11.95 -8.83 -7.91
C PHE A 79 11.36 -8.94 -9.32
N LEU A 80 12.14 -8.73 -10.35
CA LEU A 80 11.68 -8.86 -11.73
C LEU A 80 11.29 -10.31 -12.05
N ARG A 81 12.12 -11.28 -11.65
CA ARG A 81 11.84 -12.70 -11.86
C ARG A 81 10.53 -13.14 -11.18
N VAL A 82 10.34 -12.81 -9.90
CA VAL A 82 9.09 -13.16 -9.21
C VAL A 82 7.89 -12.44 -9.79
N SER A 83 8.05 -11.19 -10.23
CA SER A 83 6.96 -10.43 -10.90
C SER A 83 6.57 -11.02 -12.24
N GLN A 84 7.52 -11.53 -13.03
CA GLN A 84 7.25 -12.25 -14.28
C GLN A 84 6.46 -13.55 -14.04
N ILE A 85 6.85 -14.31 -13.00
CA ILE A 85 6.12 -15.52 -12.60
C ILE A 85 4.68 -15.15 -12.20
N MET A 86 4.53 -14.13 -11.36
CA MET A 86 3.22 -13.68 -10.88
C MET A 86 2.34 -13.12 -12.02
N ALA A 87 2.92 -12.44 -13.00
CA ALA A 87 2.20 -11.95 -14.18
C ALA A 87 1.64 -13.11 -15.02
N ARG A 88 2.43 -14.18 -15.24
CA ARG A 88 1.96 -15.41 -15.90
C ARG A 88 0.82 -16.11 -15.12
N LEU A 89 0.73 -15.88 -13.82
CA LEU A 89 -0.35 -16.39 -12.96
C LEU A 89 -1.54 -15.41 -12.82
N GLY A 90 -1.57 -14.32 -13.59
CA GLY A 90 -2.71 -13.41 -13.68
C GLY A 90 -2.60 -12.13 -12.84
N ILE A 91 -1.43 -11.79 -12.30
CA ILE A 91 -1.21 -10.44 -11.74
C ILE A 91 -1.14 -9.44 -12.90
N GLU A 92 -1.94 -8.38 -12.78
CA GLU A 92 -2.08 -7.34 -13.80
C GLU A 92 -1.58 -5.96 -13.33
N LYS A 93 -1.58 -5.73 -12.02
CA LYS A 93 -1.23 -4.43 -11.43
C LYS A 93 -0.15 -4.59 -10.37
N ILE A 94 0.89 -3.78 -10.45
CA ILE A 94 1.99 -3.77 -9.47
C ILE A 94 2.02 -2.44 -8.73
N ARG A 95 2.18 -2.51 -7.41
CA ARG A 95 2.45 -1.34 -6.58
C ARG A 95 3.80 -1.47 -5.90
N VAL A 96 4.72 -0.59 -6.26
CA VAL A 96 6.01 -0.46 -5.60
C VAL A 96 5.83 0.31 -4.30
N THR A 97 6.32 -0.24 -3.21
CA THR A 97 6.24 0.32 -1.86
C THR A 97 7.46 -0.14 -1.05
N GLY A 98 7.39 -0.04 0.26
CA GLY A 98 8.46 -0.48 1.16
C GLY A 98 8.25 0.16 2.52
N GLY A 99 9.34 0.47 3.21
CA GLY A 99 9.40 1.63 4.08
C GLY A 99 9.21 2.87 3.19
N GLU A 100 10.29 3.42 2.67
CA GLU A 100 10.20 4.44 1.62
C GLU A 100 10.92 3.95 0.35
N PRO A 101 10.20 3.65 -0.75
CA PRO A 101 10.79 3.06 -1.95
C PRO A 101 11.84 3.96 -2.62
N LEU A 102 11.69 5.29 -2.49
CA LEU A 102 12.63 6.26 -3.07
C LEU A 102 13.99 6.33 -2.35
N LEU A 103 14.13 5.67 -1.19
CA LEU A 103 15.42 5.47 -0.55
C LEU A 103 16.26 4.37 -1.21
N ARG A 104 15.61 3.46 -1.93
CA ARG A 104 16.34 2.40 -2.62
C ARG A 104 16.99 2.97 -3.88
N PRO A 105 18.35 2.93 -4.00
CA PRO A 105 19.04 3.48 -5.17
C PRO A 105 18.54 2.84 -6.45
N ARG A 106 18.35 3.66 -7.49
CA ARG A 106 17.96 3.21 -8.84
C ARG A 106 16.62 2.45 -8.88
N VAL A 107 15.66 2.81 -8.03
CA VAL A 107 14.31 2.21 -8.04
C VAL A 107 13.60 2.41 -9.39
N GLU A 108 13.96 3.45 -10.13
CA GLU A 108 13.54 3.73 -11.50
C GLU A 108 13.89 2.59 -12.47
N ASP A 109 15.03 1.91 -12.29
CA ASP A 109 15.41 0.77 -13.11
C ASP A 109 14.49 -0.44 -12.88
N LEU A 110 14.10 -0.67 -11.62
CA LEU A 110 13.11 -1.69 -11.30
C LEU A 110 11.78 -1.35 -11.99
N ILE A 111 11.32 -0.10 -11.91
CA ILE A 111 10.07 0.32 -12.55
C ILE A 111 10.15 0.10 -14.06
N ALA A 112 11.28 0.48 -14.69
CA ALA A 112 11.51 0.27 -16.12
C ALA A 112 11.52 -1.23 -16.50
N GLY A 113 12.04 -2.09 -15.63
CA GLY A 113 11.99 -3.53 -15.81
C GLY A 113 10.58 -4.08 -15.69
N LEU A 114 9.84 -3.65 -14.66
CA LEU A 114 8.45 -4.07 -14.42
C LEU A 114 7.51 -3.65 -15.57
N SER A 115 7.73 -2.47 -16.16
CA SER A 115 6.90 -1.94 -17.26
C SER A 115 7.01 -2.76 -18.56
N LYS A 116 8.06 -3.58 -18.69
CA LYS A 116 8.29 -4.45 -19.83
C LYS A 116 7.71 -5.86 -19.65
N ILE A 117 7.18 -6.19 -18.47
CA ILE A 117 6.62 -7.52 -18.21
C ILE A 117 5.28 -7.64 -18.90
N TYR A 118 5.17 -8.63 -19.80
CA TYR A 118 3.91 -8.93 -20.46
C TYR A 118 2.81 -9.31 -19.45
N GLY A 119 1.63 -8.77 -19.63
CA GLY A 119 0.47 -8.97 -18.72
C GLY A 119 0.34 -7.90 -17.63
N ILE A 120 1.39 -7.13 -17.32
CA ILE A 120 1.29 -6.02 -16.37
C ILE A 120 0.69 -4.80 -17.07
N LYS A 121 -0.50 -4.40 -16.62
CA LYS A 121 -1.27 -3.27 -17.17
C LYS A 121 -0.94 -1.95 -16.50
N SER A 122 -0.60 -1.96 -15.19
CA SER A 122 -0.30 -0.72 -14.48
C SER A 122 0.73 -0.89 -13.37
N ILE A 123 1.56 0.16 -13.23
CA ILE A 123 2.55 0.29 -12.17
C ILE A 123 2.26 1.57 -11.39
N SER A 124 2.12 1.43 -10.09
CA SER A 124 1.92 2.53 -9.16
C SER A 124 2.96 2.50 -8.03
N MET A 125 3.13 3.62 -7.35
CA MET A 125 4.00 3.71 -6.17
C MET A 125 3.24 4.27 -4.98
N THR A 126 3.57 3.81 -3.76
CA THR A 126 3.20 4.49 -2.51
C THR A 126 4.48 5.06 -1.92
N THR A 127 4.47 6.35 -1.57
CA THR A 127 5.63 7.07 -1.07
C THR A 127 5.22 8.12 -0.03
N ASN A 128 6.13 8.49 0.85
CA ASN A 128 5.95 9.60 1.77
C ASN A 128 6.18 10.99 1.12
N GLY A 129 6.60 11.03 -0.14
CA GLY A 129 6.71 12.24 -0.93
C GLY A 129 7.98 13.08 -0.74
N LEU A 130 8.81 12.83 0.28
CA LEU A 130 9.98 13.69 0.58
C LEU A 130 10.98 13.82 -0.56
N TYR A 131 11.17 12.77 -1.35
CA TYR A 131 12.11 12.73 -2.48
C TYR A 131 11.40 12.62 -3.84
N LEU A 132 10.06 12.59 -3.84
CA LEU A 132 9.31 12.36 -5.06
C LEU A 132 9.43 13.52 -6.06
N GLY A 133 9.41 14.77 -5.57
CA GLY A 133 9.47 15.95 -6.45
C GLY A 133 10.69 15.97 -7.35
N GLU A 134 11.85 15.56 -6.83
CA GLU A 134 13.12 15.52 -7.59
C GLU A 134 13.18 14.35 -8.58
N LYS A 135 12.31 13.33 -8.42
CA LYS A 135 12.35 12.09 -9.19
C LYS A 135 11.12 11.87 -10.09
N ALA A 136 10.11 12.73 -10.00
CA ALA A 136 8.82 12.53 -10.65
C ALA A 136 8.95 12.29 -12.17
N ASP A 137 9.70 13.15 -12.88
CA ASP A 137 9.92 13.02 -14.32
C ASP A 137 10.65 11.71 -14.69
N LEU A 138 11.68 11.35 -13.92
CA LEU A 138 12.44 10.13 -14.16
C LEU A 138 11.58 8.89 -13.95
N LEU A 139 10.78 8.87 -12.87
CA LEU A 139 9.86 7.79 -12.57
C LEU A 139 8.78 7.64 -13.65
N LYS A 140 8.23 8.76 -14.14
CA LYS A 140 7.28 8.76 -15.26
C LYS A 140 7.91 8.17 -16.53
N LYS A 141 9.10 8.62 -16.90
CA LYS A 141 9.84 8.09 -18.05
C LYS A 141 10.16 6.61 -17.92
N SER A 142 10.33 6.10 -16.71
CA SER A 142 10.55 4.68 -16.42
C SER A 142 9.28 3.83 -16.50
N GLY A 143 8.10 4.43 -16.70
CA GLY A 143 6.84 3.72 -16.85
C GLY A 143 5.92 3.75 -15.63
N LEU A 144 6.23 4.56 -14.60
CA LEU A 144 5.32 4.79 -13.49
C LEU A 144 4.09 5.58 -13.98
N GLN A 145 2.89 5.14 -13.62
CA GLN A 145 1.65 5.76 -14.07
C GLN A 145 0.97 6.59 -12.97
N SER A 146 1.06 6.13 -11.72
CA SER A 146 0.40 6.80 -10.60
C SER A 146 1.20 6.72 -9.31
N VAL A 147 1.00 7.73 -8.46
CA VAL A 147 1.57 7.80 -7.12
C VAL A 147 0.49 7.97 -6.07
N ASN A 148 0.66 7.28 -4.94
CA ASN A 148 -0.10 7.53 -3.74
C ASN A 148 0.85 8.18 -2.75
N ILE A 149 0.62 9.46 -2.44
CA ILE A 149 1.42 10.22 -1.51
C ILE A 149 0.76 10.13 -0.14
N SER A 150 1.53 9.71 0.88
CA SER A 150 1.07 9.69 2.26
C SER A 150 1.21 11.10 2.85
N LEU A 151 0.09 11.70 3.23
CA LEU A 151 0.04 13.02 3.86
C LEU A 151 -1.07 13.03 4.92
N ASP A 152 -0.68 13.14 6.18
CA ASP A 152 -1.63 13.00 7.30
C ASP A 152 -2.04 14.33 7.92
N THR A 153 -1.39 15.45 7.55
CA THR A 153 -1.68 16.77 8.10
C THR A 153 -1.13 17.88 7.20
N PHE A 154 -1.81 19.03 7.18
CA PHE A 154 -1.32 20.28 6.59
C PHE A 154 -0.62 21.21 7.57
N LYS A 155 -0.51 20.83 8.85
CA LYS A 155 0.12 21.63 9.91
C LYS A 155 1.56 21.18 10.14
N ALA A 156 2.55 22.04 9.88
CA ALA A 156 3.98 21.70 9.94
C ALA A 156 4.42 21.12 11.31
N GLY A 157 3.95 21.71 12.41
CA GLY A 157 4.24 21.21 13.75
C GLY A 157 3.66 19.80 13.98
N ARG A 158 2.44 19.54 13.51
CA ARG A 158 1.81 18.22 13.58
C ARG A 158 2.50 17.22 12.68
N PHE A 159 2.89 17.62 11.46
CA PHE A 159 3.66 16.77 10.55
C PHE A 159 4.94 16.27 11.23
N LYS A 160 5.71 17.20 11.85
CA LYS A 160 6.91 16.84 12.61
C LYS A 160 6.57 15.90 13.78
N ALA A 161 5.49 16.17 14.51
CA ALA A 161 5.05 15.32 15.62
C ALA A 161 4.61 13.94 15.16
N MET A 162 3.87 13.80 14.05
CA MET A 162 3.38 12.51 13.53
C MET A 162 4.43 11.72 12.78
N CYS A 163 5.27 12.38 11.97
CA CYS A 163 6.20 11.71 11.04
C CYS A 163 7.65 11.67 11.52
N GLY A 164 7.98 12.41 12.60
CA GLY A 164 9.32 12.44 13.19
C GLY A 164 10.34 13.28 12.43
N ILE A 165 9.92 14.04 11.41
CA ILE A 165 10.79 14.88 10.57
C ILE A 165 10.07 16.15 10.15
N ASP A 166 10.82 17.23 9.95
CA ASP A 166 10.34 18.43 9.29
C ASP A 166 10.48 18.28 7.78
N GLY A 167 9.41 18.43 7.02
CA GLY A 167 9.45 18.19 5.57
C GLY A 167 8.10 18.36 4.86
N LEU A 168 7.08 18.88 5.54
CA LEU A 168 5.75 19.06 4.94
C LEU A 168 5.79 19.81 3.61
N HIS A 169 6.58 20.90 3.53
CA HIS A 169 6.71 21.69 2.29
C HIS A 169 7.24 20.86 1.11
N LYS A 170 8.16 19.90 1.36
CA LYS A 170 8.67 19.00 0.30
C LYS A 170 7.59 18.07 -0.20
N VAL A 171 6.77 17.53 0.72
CA VAL A 171 5.65 16.65 0.36
C VAL A 171 4.61 17.40 -0.46
N LEU A 172 4.24 18.61 -0.05
CA LEU A 172 3.30 19.45 -0.81
C LEU A 172 3.84 19.80 -2.20
N ASN A 173 5.11 20.21 -2.29
CA ASN A 173 5.75 20.49 -3.58
C ASN A 173 5.81 19.23 -4.48
N SER A 174 5.95 18.05 -3.91
CA SER A 174 6.00 16.80 -4.67
C SER A 174 4.65 16.44 -5.31
N ILE A 175 3.52 16.90 -4.76
CA ILE A 175 2.19 16.74 -5.37
C ILE A 175 2.19 17.44 -6.73
N TYR A 176 2.53 18.73 -6.75
CA TYR A 176 2.57 19.54 -7.97
C TYR A 176 3.63 19.04 -8.98
N ALA A 177 4.82 18.67 -8.49
CA ALA A 177 5.87 18.13 -9.36
C ALA A 177 5.43 16.82 -10.03
N SER A 178 4.73 15.95 -9.31
CA SER A 178 4.21 14.70 -9.85
C SER A 178 3.10 14.92 -10.88
N GLU A 179 2.22 15.88 -10.65
CA GLU A 179 1.19 16.28 -11.59
C GLU A 179 1.79 16.85 -12.87
N ASN A 180 2.76 17.77 -12.75
CA ASN A 180 3.48 18.35 -13.88
C ASN A 180 4.24 17.29 -14.70
N ALA A 181 4.74 16.24 -14.06
CA ALA A 181 5.34 15.08 -14.72
C ALA A 181 4.29 14.16 -15.41
N GLY A 182 3.00 14.43 -15.27
CA GLY A 182 1.91 13.63 -15.83
C GLY A 182 1.66 12.32 -15.08
N LEU A 183 2.01 12.25 -13.79
CA LEU A 183 1.63 11.14 -12.91
C LEU A 183 0.22 11.38 -12.35
N ASN A 184 -0.58 10.31 -12.26
CA ASN A 184 -1.85 10.39 -11.55
C ASN A 184 -1.60 10.39 -10.04
N VAL A 185 -1.95 11.48 -9.36
CA VAL A 185 -1.68 11.68 -7.93
C VAL A 185 -2.92 11.37 -7.10
N LYS A 186 -2.73 10.59 -6.03
CA LYS A 186 -3.75 10.35 -4.99
C LYS A 186 -3.12 10.57 -3.62
N ILE A 187 -3.85 11.19 -2.72
CA ILE A 187 -3.40 11.44 -1.36
C ILE A 187 -3.99 10.36 -0.44
N ASN A 188 -3.17 9.79 0.41
CA ASN A 188 -3.59 8.87 1.47
C ASN A 188 -3.39 9.53 2.82
N THR A 189 -4.42 9.53 3.65
CA THR A 189 -4.39 10.08 5.00
C THR A 189 -4.86 9.01 5.97
N VAL A 190 -4.00 8.59 6.90
CA VAL A 190 -4.40 7.76 8.03
C VAL A 190 -4.99 8.68 9.09
N VAL A 191 -6.26 8.49 9.41
CA VAL A 191 -6.95 9.32 10.40
C VAL A 191 -6.84 8.67 11.78
N VAL A 192 -6.25 9.39 12.72
CA VAL A 192 -6.04 8.93 14.10
C VAL A 192 -6.67 9.95 15.06
N ARG A 193 -7.61 9.49 15.88
CA ARG A 193 -8.33 10.33 16.83
C ARG A 193 -7.37 11.01 17.79
N GLY A 194 -7.59 12.32 18.02
CA GLY A 194 -6.77 13.16 18.88
C GLY A 194 -5.43 13.58 18.27
N TRP A 195 -5.12 13.16 17.04
CA TRP A 195 -3.92 13.57 16.31
C TRP A 195 -4.25 14.47 15.11
N ASN A 196 -5.00 13.97 14.13
CA ASN A 196 -5.29 14.69 12.90
C ASN A 196 -6.77 14.60 12.48
N ASP A 197 -7.62 14.00 13.28
CA ASP A 197 -9.04 13.82 12.98
C ASP A 197 -9.81 15.15 12.84
N GLU A 198 -9.31 16.24 13.39
CA GLU A 198 -9.87 17.58 13.18
C GLU A 198 -9.60 18.14 11.77
N GLU A 199 -8.60 17.61 11.03
CA GLU A 199 -8.23 18.08 9.68
C GLU A 199 -8.98 17.35 8.56
N VAL A 200 -9.90 16.44 8.84
CA VAL A 200 -10.62 15.70 7.79
C VAL A 200 -11.42 16.62 6.86
N VAL A 201 -11.93 17.71 7.40
CA VAL A 201 -12.65 18.75 6.62
C VAL A 201 -11.68 19.52 5.73
N ASP A 202 -10.48 19.85 6.22
CA ASP A 202 -9.46 20.55 5.44
C ASP A 202 -8.96 19.68 4.27
N PHE A 203 -8.79 18.38 4.49
CA PHE A 203 -8.48 17.43 3.43
C PHE A 203 -9.61 17.31 2.38
N ALA A 204 -10.85 17.36 2.81
CA ALA A 204 -11.99 17.33 1.91
C ALA A 204 -12.10 18.64 1.09
N ARG A 205 -11.81 19.81 1.68
CA ARG A 205 -11.68 21.08 0.95
C ARG A 205 -10.55 21.02 -0.06
N PHE A 206 -9.37 20.52 0.35
CA PHE A 206 -8.25 20.32 -0.56
C PHE A 206 -8.63 19.46 -1.78
N ALA A 207 -9.36 18.35 -1.56
CA ALA A 207 -9.84 17.51 -2.67
C ALA A 207 -10.75 18.29 -3.63
N ARG A 208 -11.64 19.17 -3.13
CA ARG A 208 -12.53 20.00 -3.94
C ARG A 208 -11.79 21.07 -4.74
N GLU A 209 -10.81 21.72 -4.12
CA GLU A 209 -10.08 22.84 -4.71
C GLU A 209 -9.07 22.40 -5.76
N THR A 210 -8.43 21.25 -5.54
CA THR A 210 -7.36 20.77 -6.41
C THR A 210 -7.79 19.68 -7.39
N GLY A 211 -8.92 19.01 -7.16
CA GLY A 211 -9.34 17.86 -7.94
C GLY A 211 -8.61 16.55 -7.58
N HIS A 212 -7.63 16.59 -6.67
CA HIS A 212 -6.96 15.38 -6.22
C HIS A 212 -7.88 14.48 -5.39
N VAL A 213 -7.80 13.17 -5.60
CA VAL A 213 -8.52 12.21 -4.77
C VAL A 213 -7.81 12.05 -3.43
N VAL A 214 -8.44 12.50 -2.36
CA VAL A 214 -8.00 12.25 -0.98
C VAL A 214 -8.69 11.00 -0.45
N ARG A 215 -7.90 10.06 0.12
CA ARG A 215 -8.41 8.81 0.67
C ARG A 215 -8.14 8.73 2.16
N PHE A 216 -9.19 8.72 2.95
CA PHE A 216 -9.16 8.53 4.38
C PHE A 216 -9.04 7.05 4.72
N ILE A 217 -8.04 6.68 5.51
CA ILE A 217 -7.74 5.31 5.92
C ILE A 217 -7.96 5.19 7.42
N GLU A 218 -8.76 4.23 7.85
CA GLU A 218 -8.90 3.92 9.27
C GLU A 218 -7.60 3.35 9.84
N PHE A 219 -7.25 3.79 11.04
CA PHE A 219 -6.07 3.33 11.75
C PHE A 219 -6.16 1.83 12.07
N MET A 220 -5.14 1.06 11.68
CA MET A 220 -5.07 -0.39 11.81
C MET A 220 -4.05 -0.84 12.86
N PRO A 221 -4.22 -2.01 13.50
CA PRO A 221 -3.31 -2.56 14.52
C PRO A 221 -2.01 -3.13 13.91
N LEU A 222 -1.27 -2.29 13.18
CA LEU A 222 -0.01 -2.61 12.48
C LEU A 222 1.10 -1.61 12.85
N ASP A 223 0.93 -0.91 13.96
CA ASP A 223 1.75 0.24 14.37
C ASP A 223 3.08 -0.13 15.02
N GLY A 224 3.26 -1.38 15.42
CA GLY A 224 4.49 -1.84 16.06
C GLY A 224 4.86 -1.16 17.39
N SER A 225 4.26 -0.02 17.70
CA SER A 225 4.43 0.71 18.95
C SER A 225 3.41 0.29 20.00
N GLY A 226 2.37 -0.46 19.60
CA GLY A 226 1.29 -0.91 20.45
C GLY A 226 0.38 0.22 20.93
N ILE A 227 0.36 1.36 20.23
CA ILE A 227 -0.51 2.50 20.57
C ILE A 227 -1.94 2.29 20.05
N TRP A 228 -2.12 1.38 19.09
CA TRP A 228 -3.44 1.16 18.49
C TRP A 228 -4.45 0.71 19.54
N SER A 229 -5.60 1.37 19.56
CA SER A 229 -6.81 0.93 20.25
C SER A 229 -8.04 1.23 19.40
N PRO A 230 -9.17 0.54 19.62
CA PRO A 230 -10.42 0.85 18.92
C PRO A 230 -10.87 2.30 19.08
N ASP A 231 -10.57 2.94 20.22
CA ASP A 231 -10.96 4.31 20.51
C ASP A 231 -10.21 5.35 19.66
N LEU A 232 -9.06 4.99 19.10
CA LEU A 232 -8.29 5.84 18.18
C LEU A 232 -8.78 5.75 16.74
N VAL A 233 -9.67 4.82 16.43
CA VAL A 233 -10.25 4.69 15.10
C VAL A 233 -11.33 5.75 14.89
N VAL A 234 -11.20 6.51 13.79
CA VAL A 234 -12.24 7.43 13.32
C VAL A 234 -12.95 6.76 12.16
N SER A 235 -14.23 6.44 12.34
CA SER A 235 -14.98 5.66 11.36
C SER A 235 -15.31 6.47 10.10
N LYS A 236 -15.52 5.74 8.98
CA LYS A 236 -16.00 6.37 7.73
C LYS A 236 -17.25 7.20 7.95
N SER A 237 -18.23 6.70 8.72
CA SER A 237 -19.48 7.41 8.98
C SER A 237 -19.27 8.72 9.73
N GLU A 238 -18.35 8.73 10.69
CA GLU A 238 -17.99 9.95 11.42
C GLU A 238 -17.33 11.00 10.51
N ILE A 239 -16.38 10.58 9.65
CA ILE A 239 -15.73 11.49 8.70
C ILE A 239 -16.76 12.06 7.72
N ILE A 240 -17.65 11.22 7.18
CA ILE A 240 -18.74 11.67 6.28
C ILE A 240 -19.62 12.69 6.98
N SER A 241 -20.03 12.46 8.22
CA SER A 241 -20.86 13.41 8.98
C SER A 241 -20.18 14.75 9.16
N ARG A 242 -18.88 14.78 9.48
CA ARG A 242 -18.11 16.04 9.61
C ARG A 242 -18.03 16.77 8.27
N ILE A 243 -17.74 16.07 7.18
CA ILE A 243 -17.70 16.70 5.82
C ILE A 243 -19.05 17.28 5.43
N ARG A 244 -20.14 16.56 5.67
CA ARG A 244 -21.51 17.06 5.35
C ARG A 244 -21.86 18.31 6.14
N ASN A 245 -21.53 18.35 7.40
CA ASN A 245 -21.86 19.48 8.27
C ASN A 245 -21.11 20.76 7.86
N ASP A 246 -19.85 20.65 7.42
CA ASP A 246 -18.95 21.79 7.23
C ASP A 246 -18.77 22.22 5.76
N ILE A 247 -19.02 21.31 4.79
CA ILE A 247 -18.76 21.57 3.38
C ILE A 247 -20.03 21.38 2.52
N GLY A 248 -20.74 20.27 2.72
CA GLY A 248 -21.90 19.88 1.94
C GLY A 248 -21.99 18.39 1.69
N ASP A 249 -23.09 17.97 1.07
CA ASP A 249 -23.41 16.57 0.86
C ASP A 249 -22.44 15.89 -0.09
N ILE A 250 -22.11 14.65 0.28
CA ILE A 250 -21.36 13.70 -0.56
C ILE A 250 -22.18 12.43 -0.74
N GLU A 251 -22.15 11.88 -1.92
CA GLU A 251 -22.81 10.63 -2.29
C GLU A 251 -21.82 9.64 -2.91
N THR A 252 -22.14 8.35 -2.87
CA THR A 252 -21.32 7.34 -3.52
C THR A 252 -21.18 7.70 -4.99
N SER A 253 -19.97 7.99 -5.42
CA SER A 253 -19.75 8.23 -6.82
C SER A 253 -19.97 6.91 -7.55
N GLY A 254 -20.97 6.86 -8.43
CA GLY A 254 -21.03 5.84 -9.47
C GLY A 254 -19.86 5.96 -10.44
N ILE A 255 -18.88 6.79 -10.12
CA ILE A 255 -17.72 7.10 -10.92
C ILE A 255 -16.66 6.04 -10.69
N VAL A 256 -16.48 5.31 -11.69
CA VAL A 256 -15.28 4.64 -12.14
C VAL A 256 -14.08 5.56 -11.95
N VAL A 257 -13.11 5.13 -11.12
CA VAL A 257 -11.80 5.77 -11.10
C VAL A 257 -11.20 5.63 -12.48
N VAL A 258 -11.15 6.71 -13.22
CA VAL A 258 -10.40 6.79 -14.46
C VAL A 258 -8.92 6.65 -14.08
N ASP A 259 -8.37 5.46 -14.17
CA ASP A 259 -6.94 5.32 -14.44
C ASP A 259 -6.77 5.89 -15.84
N ASN A 260 -5.79 6.80 -16.03
CA ASN A 260 -5.57 7.59 -17.24
C ASN A 260 -5.31 6.81 -18.54
N ASN A 261 -5.70 5.57 -18.65
CA ASN A 261 -5.79 4.76 -19.86
C ASN A 261 -7.26 4.48 -20.14
N ASP A 262 -8.00 5.46 -20.65
CA ASP A 262 -9.35 5.43 -21.30
C ASP A 262 -10.37 4.31 -20.94
N ASP A 263 -9.99 3.38 -20.08
CA ASP A 263 -10.86 2.32 -19.59
C ASP A 263 -11.63 2.82 -18.37
N LYS A 264 -12.92 3.09 -18.56
CA LYS A 264 -13.91 3.14 -17.48
C LYS A 264 -13.89 1.81 -16.76
N VAL A 265 -13.03 1.67 -15.74
CA VAL A 265 -13.00 0.48 -14.90
C VAL A 265 -14.22 0.55 -14.00
N ASN A 266 -15.24 -0.24 -14.30
CA ASN A 266 -16.33 -0.47 -13.36
C ASN A 266 -15.70 -0.89 -12.03
N ASP A 267 -16.12 -0.27 -10.92
CA ASP A 267 -15.72 -0.72 -9.59
C ASP A 267 -16.23 -2.16 -9.41
N ASP A 268 -15.35 -3.13 -9.64
CA ASP A 268 -15.63 -4.54 -9.41
C ASP A 268 -15.68 -4.88 -7.90
N GLY A 269 -15.69 -3.83 -7.04
CA GLY A 269 -15.68 -3.95 -5.60
C GLY A 269 -14.32 -4.36 -5.01
N SER A 270 -13.31 -4.64 -5.84
CA SER A 270 -11.97 -5.03 -5.36
C SER A 270 -11.13 -3.85 -4.88
N ALA A 271 -11.53 -2.61 -5.23
CA ALA A 271 -10.84 -1.41 -4.79
C ALA A 271 -11.03 -1.21 -3.28
N PRO A 272 -9.94 -0.97 -2.51
CA PRO A 272 -10.06 -0.77 -1.07
C PRO A 272 -10.76 0.53 -0.70
N ALA A 273 -10.73 1.53 -1.58
CA ALA A 273 -11.35 2.83 -1.37
C ALA A 273 -12.72 2.88 -2.01
N LYS A 274 -13.74 3.12 -1.20
CA LYS A 274 -15.07 3.51 -1.68
C LYS A 274 -15.06 5.01 -1.96
N LEU A 275 -15.34 5.41 -3.19
CA LEU A 275 -15.31 6.82 -3.61
C LEU A 275 -16.66 7.49 -3.42
N TYR A 276 -16.60 8.76 -3.04
CA TYR A 276 -17.72 9.65 -2.87
C TYR A 276 -17.42 10.97 -3.57
N SER A 277 -18.36 11.47 -4.35
CA SER A 277 -18.29 12.79 -4.97
C SER A 277 -19.16 13.77 -4.22
N PHE A 278 -18.77 15.04 -4.21
CA PHE A 278 -19.64 16.10 -3.74
C PHE A 278 -20.82 16.27 -4.70
N THR A 279 -22.02 16.53 -4.17
CA THR A 279 -23.26 16.64 -4.96
C THR A 279 -23.24 17.78 -5.96
N ASP A 280 -22.37 18.79 -5.76
CA ASP A 280 -22.11 19.87 -6.72
C ASP A 280 -21.10 19.50 -7.83
N GLY A 281 -20.65 18.26 -7.88
CA GLY A 281 -19.72 17.75 -8.88
C GLY A 281 -18.25 18.16 -8.68
N LYS A 282 -17.89 18.84 -7.59
CA LYS A 282 -16.53 19.32 -7.33
C LYS A 282 -15.78 18.43 -6.37
N GLY A 283 -14.80 17.68 -6.90
CA GLY A 283 -13.90 16.86 -6.11
C GLY A 283 -14.44 15.49 -5.68
N THR A 284 -13.53 14.64 -5.26
CA THR A 284 -13.81 13.27 -4.87
C THR A 284 -13.00 12.91 -3.63
N VAL A 285 -13.64 12.30 -2.65
CA VAL A 285 -13.00 11.73 -1.48
C VAL A 285 -13.19 10.22 -1.47
N GLY A 286 -12.25 9.49 -0.90
CA GLY A 286 -12.31 8.04 -0.79
C GLY A 286 -12.23 7.60 0.67
N PHE A 287 -12.85 6.48 0.99
CA PHE A 287 -12.78 5.90 2.33
C PHE A 287 -12.28 4.47 2.25
N ILE A 288 -11.30 4.14 3.10
CA ILE A 288 -10.76 2.78 3.28
C ILE A 288 -11.11 2.32 4.70
N PRO A 289 -12.36 1.88 4.92
CA PRO A 289 -12.87 1.52 6.25
C PRO A 289 -12.40 0.11 6.63
N SER A 290 -11.10 -0.05 6.84
CA SER A 290 -10.44 -1.34 7.06
C SER A 290 -10.85 -2.03 8.36
N MET A 291 -11.33 -1.27 9.35
CA MET A 291 -11.71 -1.78 10.68
C MET A 291 -13.22 -1.86 10.87
N THR A 292 -13.96 -0.81 10.44
CA THR A 292 -15.42 -0.75 10.66
C THR A 292 -16.21 -1.45 9.56
N GLU A 293 -15.77 -1.40 8.31
CA GLU A 293 -16.38 -2.06 7.15
C GLU A 293 -15.34 -2.83 6.32
N PRO A 294 -14.73 -3.92 6.83
CA PRO A 294 -13.66 -4.62 6.14
C PRO A 294 -14.11 -5.16 4.77
N PHE A 295 -13.28 -4.91 3.75
CA PHE A 295 -13.49 -5.33 2.35
C PHE A 295 -12.74 -6.62 1.99
N CYS A 296 -12.55 -7.53 2.95
CA CYS A 296 -11.76 -8.76 2.79
C CYS A 296 -12.39 -9.76 1.81
N THR A 297 -13.71 -9.74 1.66
CA THR A 297 -14.46 -10.67 0.80
C THR A 297 -14.13 -10.56 -0.70
N GLN A 298 -13.65 -9.40 -1.13
CA GLN A 298 -13.27 -9.13 -2.52
C GLN A 298 -11.77 -8.79 -2.66
N CYS A 299 -10.96 -9.20 -1.68
CA CYS A 299 -9.55 -8.83 -1.63
C CYS A 299 -8.73 -9.56 -2.70
N ASP A 300 -8.28 -8.84 -3.71
CA ASP A 300 -7.48 -9.29 -4.86
C ASP A 300 -5.98 -9.03 -4.72
N ARG A 301 -5.49 -8.75 -3.50
CA ARG A 301 -4.13 -8.31 -3.25
C ARG A 301 -3.28 -9.39 -2.62
N VAL A 302 -2.01 -9.40 -3.05
CA VAL A 302 -0.91 -10.15 -2.44
C VAL A 302 0.31 -9.26 -2.32
N ARG A 303 1.31 -9.66 -1.52
CA ARG A 303 2.51 -8.87 -1.27
C ARG A 303 3.76 -9.72 -1.35
N ILE A 304 4.86 -9.11 -1.79
CA ILE A 304 6.23 -9.62 -1.59
C ILE A 304 6.96 -8.59 -0.73
N THR A 305 7.49 -9.04 0.39
CA THR A 305 8.30 -8.22 1.30
C THR A 305 9.72 -8.02 0.77
N SER A 306 10.46 -7.07 1.34
CA SER A 306 11.83 -6.79 0.93
C SER A 306 12.79 -7.96 1.19
N ASP A 307 12.51 -8.78 2.21
CA ASP A 307 13.23 -10.02 2.51
C ASP A 307 12.69 -11.25 1.75
N GLY A 308 11.77 -11.06 0.78
CA GLY A 308 11.30 -12.09 -0.14
C GLY A 308 10.28 -13.05 0.44
N ARG A 309 9.42 -12.60 1.33
CA ARG A 309 8.27 -13.36 1.80
C ARG A 309 7.02 -13.00 1.01
N LEU A 310 6.27 -13.99 0.58
CA LEU A 310 4.92 -13.82 0.04
C LEU A 310 3.94 -13.74 1.20
N LEU A 311 3.20 -12.62 1.28
CA LEU A 311 2.08 -12.45 2.20
C LEU A 311 0.78 -12.45 1.40
N THR A 312 -0.09 -13.37 1.69
CA THR A 312 -1.41 -13.48 1.04
C THR A 312 -2.43 -12.53 1.69
N CYS A 313 -2.18 -12.14 2.95
CA CYS A 313 -2.97 -11.18 3.72
C CYS A 313 -2.06 -10.16 4.41
N LEU A 314 -2.56 -8.94 4.63
CA LEU A 314 -1.86 -7.88 5.37
C LEU A 314 -1.52 -8.30 6.83
N PHE A 315 -2.39 -9.11 7.43
CA PHE A 315 -2.27 -9.58 8.81
C PHE A 315 -1.61 -10.96 8.92
N GLU A 316 -1.07 -11.50 7.82
CA GLU A 316 -0.39 -12.80 7.83
C GLU A 316 1.04 -12.66 8.32
N ASN A 317 1.46 -13.59 9.18
CA ASN A 317 2.83 -13.67 9.70
C ASN A 317 3.19 -15.14 9.96
N PRO A 318 4.37 -15.62 9.55
CA PRO A 318 5.48 -14.89 8.91
C PRO A 318 5.40 -14.82 7.37
N GLY A 319 4.38 -15.39 6.74
CA GLY A 319 4.27 -15.55 5.28
C GLY A 319 5.14 -16.69 4.72
N TYR A 320 5.26 -16.77 3.39
CA TYR A 320 5.89 -17.87 2.66
C TYR A 320 7.24 -17.43 2.06
N ASP A 321 8.30 -18.18 2.29
CA ASP A 321 9.67 -17.83 1.88
C ASP A 321 9.89 -18.09 0.39
N ILE A 322 9.81 -17.04 -0.43
CA ILE A 322 10.12 -17.08 -1.87
C ILE A 322 11.61 -16.87 -2.12
N LYS A 323 12.30 -16.07 -1.28
CA LYS A 323 13.73 -15.78 -1.44
C LYS A 323 14.56 -17.06 -1.48
N ASN A 324 14.27 -17.98 -0.58
CA ASN A 324 14.99 -19.25 -0.53
C ASN A 324 14.85 -20.06 -1.82
N LEU A 325 13.64 -20.06 -2.42
CA LEU A 325 13.41 -20.74 -3.70
C LEU A 325 14.17 -20.06 -4.85
N LEU A 326 14.15 -18.71 -4.90
CA LEU A 326 14.85 -17.92 -5.91
C LEU A 326 16.36 -18.19 -5.89
N ARG A 327 16.96 -18.27 -4.69
CA ARG A 327 18.40 -18.40 -4.47
C ARG A 327 18.94 -19.83 -4.55
N ASN A 328 18.08 -20.83 -4.31
CA ASN A 328 18.45 -22.25 -4.40
C ASN A 328 18.20 -22.86 -5.78
N GLY A 329 18.17 -22.05 -6.84
CA GLY A 329 18.10 -22.53 -8.22
C GLY A 329 16.79 -23.21 -8.61
N LYS A 330 15.70 -22.96 -7.85
CA LYS A 330 14.39 -23.48 -8.24
C LYS A 330 13.93 -22.89 -9.56
N THR A 331 13.30 -23.73 -10.37
CA THR A 331 12.72 -23.33 -11.66
C THR A 331 11.52 -22.38 -11.44
N ASP A 332 11.20 -21.60 -12.46
CA ASP A 332 10.02 -20.73 -12.41
C ASP A 332 8.73 -21.52 -12.19
N GLN A 333 8.65 -22.74 -12.72
CA GLN A 333 7.48 -23.62 -12.53
C GLN A 333 7.35 -24.10 -11.08
N GLU A 334 8.47 -24.46 -10.40
CA GLU A 334 8.45 -24.85 -8.98
C GLU A 334 8.02 -23.66 -8.11
N ILE A 335 8.55 -22.45 -8.40
CA ILE A 335 8.18 -21.23 -7.69
C ILE A 335 6.69 -20.91 -7.94
N ALA A 336 6.20 -21.01 -9.17
CA ALA A 336 4.79 -20.80 -9.51
C ALA A 336 3.88 -21.76 -8.75
N ASN A 337 4.23 -23.04 -8.68
CA ASN A 337 3.46 -24.05 -7.94
C ASN A 337 3.41 -23.72 -6.45
N TYR A 338 4.53 -23.30 -5.86
CA TYR A 338 4.62 -22.90 -4.45
C TYR A 338 3.75 -21.65 -4.16
N ILE A 339 3.76 -20.66 -5.07
CA ILE A 339 2.90 -19.47 -4.99
C ILE A 339 1.42 -19.87 -5.04
N LEU A 340 1.03 -20.73 -5.99
CA LEU A 340 -0.36 -21.21 -6.13
C LEU A 340 -0.83 -21.91 -4.85
N GLU A 341 0.00 -22.78 -4.27
CA GLU A 341 -0.33 -23.46 -3.03
C GLU A 341 -0.46 -22.48 -1.85
N SER A 342 0.45 -21.49 -1.77
CA SER A 342 0.42 -20.47 -0.74
C SER A 342 -0.86 -19.61 -0.83
N ILE A 343 -1.28 -19.23 -2.05
CA ILE A 343 -2.51 -18.45 -2.26
C ILE A 343 -3.75 -19.23 -1.85
N ARG A 344 -3.81 -20.53 -2.07
CA ARG A 344 -4.95 -21.36 -1.63
C ARG A 344 -5.17 -21.30 -0.11
N ARG A 345 -4.11 -21.04 0.67
CA ARG A 345 -4.14 -20.91 2.12
C ARG A 345 -4.42 -19.49 2.62
N LYS A 346 -4.73 -18.55 1.71
CA LYS A 346 -5.03 -17.15 2.06
C LYS A 346 -6.16 -17.12 3.09
N PRO A 347 -5.98 -16.43 4.24
CA PRO A 347 -6.99 -16.37 5.29
C PRO A 347 -8.21 -15.54 4.86
N GLU A 348 -9.33 -15.70 5.56
CA GLU A 348 -10.52 -14.86 5.38
C GLU A 348 -10.20 -13.37 5.53
N GLY A 349 -9.22 -13.04 6.36
CA GLY A 349 -8.73 -11.68 6.57
C GLY A 349 -9.05 -11.14 7.96
N VAL A 350 -9.00 -9.82 8.12
CA VAL A 350 -9.23 -9.15 9.42
C VAL A 350 -10.61 -9.41 10.00
N VAL A 351 -11.59 -9.74 9.18
CA VAL A 351 -12.96 -10.08 9.61
C VAL A 351 -12.95 -11.21 10.63
N ARG A 352 -12.15 -12.25 10.41
CA ARG A 352 -12.00 -13.36 11.37
C ARG A 352 -11.40 -12.89 12.69
N ILE A 353 -10.39 -12.02 12.62
CA ILE A 353 -9.70 -11.49 13.79
C ILE A 353 -10.66 -10.62 14.62
N ILE A 354 -11.45 -9.76 13.97
CA ILE A 354 -12.45 -8.91 14.62
C ILE A 354 -13.52 -9.80 15.31
N ARG A 355 -14.05 -10.79 14.59
CA ARG A 355 -15.08 -11.73 15.13
C ARG A 355 -14.58 -12.51 16.33
N SER A 356 -13.32 -12.95 16.32
CA SER A 356 -12.74 -13.70 17.43
C SER A 356 -12.38 -12.84 18.64
N LYS A 357 -12.54 -11.51 18.57
CA LYS A 357 -12.07 -10.52 19.57
C LYS A 357 -10.57 -10.67 19.90
N ALA A 358 -9.82 -11.31 19.01
CA ALA A 358 -8.39 -11.60 19.15
C ALA A 358 -7.53 -10.55 18.44
N LEU A 359 -7.96 -9.29 18.41
CA LEU A 359 -7.18 -8.19 17.89
C LEU A 359 -5.96 -7.97 18.81
N LYS A 360 -4.86 -8.56 18.42
CA LYS A 360 -3.54 -8.26 19.00
C LYS A 360 -2.74 -7.50 17.94
N PRO A 361 -1.89 -6.55 18.35
CA PRO A 361 -0.92 -5.95 17.43
C PRO A 361 -0.17 -7.06 16.71
N THR A 362 -0.09 -7.00 15.39
CA THR A 362 0.65 -8.01 14.62
C THR A 362 2.15 -7.75 14.77
N LEU A 363 2.96 -8.80 14.66
CA LEU A 363 4.42 -8.67 14.58
C LEU A 363 4.87 -8.05 13.24
N ASN A 364 3.96 -7.92 12.28
CA ASN A 364 4.23 -7.28 11.01
C ASN A 364 4.15 -5.77 11.18
N LEU A 365 5.29 -5.11 11.05
CA LEU A 365 5.36 -3.66 11.02
C LEU A 365 5.01 -3.15 9.63
N MET A 366 4.20 -2.10 9.52
CA MET A 366 3.73 -1.59 8.24
C MET A 366 4.89 -1.29 7.27
N HIS A 367 6.02 -0.76 7.76
CA HIS A 367 7.19 -0.43 6.94
C HIS A 367 7.91 -1.65 6.37
N THR A 368 7.77 -2.84 6.96
CA THR A 368 8.40 -4.07 6.45
C THR A 368 7.57 -4.76 5.38
N ILE A 369 6.25 -4.63 5.47
CA ILE A 369 5.30 -5.31 4.59
C ILE A 369 4.77 -4.42 3.45
N GLY A 370 5.09 -3.14 3.49
CA GLY A 370 4.71 -2.14 2.49
C GLY A 370 3.29 -1.62 2.67
N GLY A 371 3.18 -0.39 3.10
CA GLY A 371 1.94 0.34 3.32
C GLY A 371 1.19 0.74 2.04
#